data_fe578c651527537939113b658af0627e
#
_entry.id   fe578c651527537939113b658af0627e
#
_cell.length_a   1.000
_cell.length_b   1.000
_cell.length_c   1.000
_cell.angle_alpha   90.00
_cell.angle_beta   90.00
_cell.angle_gamma   90.00
#
_symmetry.space_group_name_H-M   'P 1'
#
loop_
_entity.id
_entity.type
_entity.pdbx_description
1 polymer ?
#
loop_
_entity_poly.entity_id
_entity_poly.type
_entity_poly.pdbx_seq_one_letter_code
_entity_poly.pdbx_strand_id
1 'polypeptide(L)'
;MTPVRAIRAGKPAYYPDQTIYAEYAAGVLGLGFAELDHGTGLIFEVTGAGKSAVFGAGRGSFFPQNTATAATLANDKHMANVLMARAGIATLGGDYFFLHDRHRAHRAPGHEREDACALFRSLDGTAFVKPLNGSRGDFAQVVTGERALADYLDQVAAHYDAVTLQRVVTGEEYRVFVLDDDIVYCARKLPPFVTGDGKRSLRDLLSAQETALSRRGISSAMAKQPDPALDTVLAEGARFELTGRMNRSAGGTMVFAEPANADRIFATAHAALRALGLRAGAVDLFTDVDGDPAALRVIEVNANPSIRFLEDSGRDDIILRIWRHTFTSLGLIDV
;
A
#
# COMPACT_ATOMS: atom_id res chain seq x y z
N MET A 1 -13.25 -12.53 -24.86
CA MET A 1 -12.84 -11.32 -24.14
C MET A 1 -11.31 -11.29 -24.04
N THR A 2 -10.69 -10.17 -24.36
CA THR A 2 -9.22 -10.01 -24.24
C THR A 2 -8.87 -9.88 -22.75
N PRO A 3 -8.08 -10.77 -22.15
CA PRO A 3 -7.73 -10.68 -20.73
C PRO A 3 -6.78 -9.48 -20.46
N VAL A 4 -6.76 -9.00 -19.21
CA VAL A 4 -5.93 -7.87 -18.78
C VAL A 4 -4.45 -8.06 -19.20
N ARG A 5 -3.92 -9.28 -19.03
CA ARG A 5 -2.52 -9.58 -19.39
C ARG A 5 -2.22 -9.41 -20.89
N ALA A 6 -3.20 -9.68 -21.76
CA ALA A 6 -3.02 -9.50 -23.20
C ALA A 6 -3.00 -8.01 -23.58
N ILE A 7 -3.83 -7.18 -22.95
CA ILE A 7 -3.77 -5.71 -23.12
C ILE A 7 -2.40 -5.20 -22.65
N ARG A 8 -1.96 -5.63 -21.48
CA ARG A 8 -0.64 -5.25 -20.95
C ARG A 8 0.52 -5.61 -21.86
N ALA A 9 0.49 -6.79 -22.49
CA ALA A 9 1.55 -7.24 -23.39
C ALA A 9 1.75 -6.31 -24.59
N GLY A 10 0.72 -5.54 -24.97
CA GLY A 10 0.78 -4.53 -26.04
C GLY A 10 1.20 -3.13 -25.57
N LYS A 11 1.45 -2.93 -24.27
CA LYS A 11 1.79 -1.61 -23.72
C LYS A 11 3.25 -1.53 -23.27
N PRO A 12 3.87 -0.34 -23.31
CA PRO A 12 5.20 -0.13 -22.75
C PRO A 12 5.25 -0.41 -21.24
N ALA A 13 6.45 -0.74 -20.72
CA ALA A 13 6.63 -1.05 -19.29
C ALA A 13 6.27 0.12 -18.34
N TYR A 14 6.36 1.35 -18.81
CA TYR A 14 6.00 2.54 -18.05
C TYR A 14 4.49 2.83 -18.03
N TYR A 15 3.68 2.13 -18.83
CA TYR A 15 2.25 2.40 -18.97
C TYR A 15 1.51 2.11 -17.65
N PRO A 16 0.64 3.03 -17.17
CA PRO A 16 0.04 2.90 -15.85
C PRO A 16 -0.89 1.71 -15.73
N ASP A 17 -0.76 0.95 -14.63
CA ASP A 17 -1.61 -0.21 -14.36
C ASP A 17 -3.11 0.13 -14.41
N GLN A 18 -3.52 1.24 -13.79
CA GLN A 18 -4.92 1.62 -13.70
C GLN A 18 -5.53 1.94 -15.07
N THR A 19 -4.75 2.52 -15.98
CA THR A 19 -5.19 2.80 -17.34
C THR A 19 -5.47 1.51 -18.10
N ILE A 20 -4.60 0.49 -17.94
CA ILE A 20 -4.81 -0.84 -18.51
C ILE A 20 -6.11 -1.47 -17.98
N TYR A 21 -6.38 -1.32 -16.69
CA TYR A 21 -7.58 -1.88 -16.07
C TYR A 21 -8.86 -1.15 -16.51
N ALA A 22 -8.77 0.18 -16.68
CA ALA A 22 -9.87 0.97 -17.24
C ALA A 22 -10.16 0.59 -18.69
N GLU A 23 -9.12 0.44 -19.53
CA GLU A 23 -9.25 -0.01 -20.93
C GLU A 23 -9.89 -1.40 -21.01
N TYR A 24 -9.43 -2.33 -20.18
CA TYR A 24 -10.03 -3.66 -20.08
C TYR A 24 -11.51 -3.59 -19.72
N ALA A 25 -11.85 -2.87 -18.66
CA ALA A 25 -13.21 -2.80 -18.17
C ALA A 25 -14.14 -2.07 -19.16
N ALA A 26 -13.66 -0.99 -19.77
CA ALA A 26 -14.41 -0.28 -20.83
C ALA A 26 -14.70 -1.20 -21.99
N GLY A 27 -13.72 -1.95 -22.50
CA GLY A 27 -13.91 -2.92 -23.58
C GLY A 27 -14.91 -4.02 -23.24
N VAL A 28 -14.88 -4.57 -22.01
CA VAL A 28 -15.83 -5.59 -21.55
C VAL A 28 -17.25 -5.05 -21.44
N LEU A 29 -17.39 -3.78 -21.04
CA LEU A 29 -18.69 -3.13 -20.80
C LEU A 29 -19.24 -2.42 -22.03
N GLY A 30 -18.53 -2.48 -23.18
CA GLY A 30 -18.97 -1.83 -24.42
C GLY A 30 -18.90 -0.29 -24.37
N LEU A 31 -18.03 0.26 -23.53
CA LEU A 31 -17.77 1.69 -23.41
C LEU A 31 -16.68 2.13 -24.38
N GLY A 32 -16.70 3.41 -24.78
CA GLY A 32 -15.58 4.01 -25.50
C GLY A 32 -14.41 4.26 -24.58
N PHE A 33 -13.18 4.04 -25.09
CA PHE A 33 -11.93 4.35 -24.40
C PHE A 33 -10.98 5.08 -25.37
N ALA A 34 -10.40 6.20 -24.94
CA ALA A 34 -9.44 6.96 -25.71
C ALA A 34 -8.31 7.48 -24.85
N GLU A 35 -7.06 7.28 -25.30
CA GLU A 35 -5.90 7.95 -24.71
C GLU A 35 -5.82 9.39 -25.21
N LEU A 36 -5.56 10.34 -24.32
CA LEU A 36 -5.51 11.77 -24.65
C LEU A 36 -4.09 12.35 -24.69
N ASP A 37 -3.08 11.58 -24.35
CA ASP A 37 -1.70 12.03 -24.08
C ASP A 37 -0.63 11.34 -24.95
N HIS A 38 -0.98 11.04 -26.20
CA HIS A 38 -0.06 10.50 -27.20
C HIS A 38 0.60 9.15 -26.82
N GLY A 39 -0.13 8.29 -26.09
CA GLY A 39 0.29 6.91 -25.82
C GLY A 39 1.10 6.71 -24.55
N THR A 40 1.15 7.69 -23.63
CA THR A 40 1.73 7.48 -22.31
C THR A 40 0.74 6.85 -21.31
N GLY A 41 -0.57 6.97 -21.60
CA GLY A 41 -1.65 6.46 -20.77
C GLY A 41 -1.83 7.21 -19.45
N LEU A 42 -1.22 8.39 -19.29
CA LEU A 42 -1.39 9.21 -18.08
C LEU A 42 -2.74 9.93 -18.05
N ILE A 43 -3.32 10.22 -19.23
CA ILE A 43 -4.62 10.86 -19.36
C ILE A 43 -5.45 10.07 -20.36
N PHE A 44 -6.63 9.65 -19.95
CA PHE A 44 -7.56 8.93 -20.81
C PHE A 44 -9.01 9.34 -20.56
N GLU A 45 -9.87 9.12 -21.56
CA GLU A 45 -11.29 9.36 -21.50
C GLU A 45 -12.04 8.06 -21.65
N VAL A 46 -13.15 7.93 -20.90
CA VAL A 46 -14.12 6.85 -21.08
C VAL A 46 -15.48 7.46 -21.39
N THR A 47 -16.17 6.92 -22.41
CA THR A 47 -17.46 7.41 -22.85
C THR A 47 -18.51 6.30 -22.78
N GLY A 48 -19.71 6.66 -22.32
CA GLY A 48 -20.85 5.74 -22.22
C GLY A 48 -22.12 6.46 -21.77
N ALA A 49 -23.30 5.91 -22.05
CA ALA A 49 -24.60 6.48 -21.69
C ALA A 49 -24.74 7.98 -22.05
N GLY A 50 -24.16 8.39 -23.19
CA GLY A 50 -24.20 9.79 -23.64
C GLY A 50 -23.32 10.78 -22.84
N LYS A 51 -22.46 10.27 -21.96
CA LYS A 51 -21.54 11.05 -21.14
C LYS A 51 -20.08 10.69 -21.40
N SER A 52 -19.17 11.55 -20.94
CA SER A 52 -17.75 11.25 -20.91
C SER A 52 -17.14 11.61 -19.57
N ALA A 53 -16.04 10.93 -19.21
CA ALA A 53 -15.25 11.24 -18.04
C ALA A 53 -13.75 11.11 -18.37
N VAL A 54 -12.97 12.11 -17.95
CA VAL A 54 -11.52 12.12 -18.10
C VAL A 54 -10.87 11.64 -16.80
N PHE A 55 -9.87 10.79 -16.94
CA PHE A 55 -9.09 10.22 -15.84
C PHE A 55 -7.62 10.59 -15.98
N GLY A 56 -6.97 10.76 -14.83
CA GLY A 56 -5.54 11.01 -14.77
C GLY A 56 -4.81 9.92 -13.98
N ALA A 57 -3.82 9.28 -14.60
CA ALA A 57 -3.00 8.25 -13.98
C ALA A 57 -1.84 8.87 -13.16
N GLY A 58 -2.14 9.85 -12.34
CA GLY A 58 -1.17 10.53 -11.51
C GLY A 58 -1.07 9.96 -10.08
N ARG A 59 -0.53 10.76 -9.17
CA ARG A 59 -0.44 10.44 -7.73
C ARG A 59 -1.76 10.58 -6.97
N GLY A 60 -2.81 11.09 -7.62
CA GLY A 60 -4.12 11.26 -7.04
C GLY A 60 -4.92 9.96 -6.96
N SER A 61 -6.18 10.09 -6.57
CA SER A 61 -7.11 8.96 -6.57
C SER A 61 -7.63 8.70 -7.98
N PHE A 62 -7.60 7.43 -8.41
CA PHE A 62 -8.26 6.99 -9.64
C PHE A 62 -9.76 6.78 -9.46
N PHE A 63 -10.23 6.84 -8.25
CA PHE A 63 -11.61 6.57 -7.91
C PHE A 63 -12.36 7.89 -7.73
N PRO A 64 -12.94 8.47 -8.81
CA PRO A 64 -13.61 9.77 -8.75
C PRO A 64 -14.85 9.79 -7.86
N GLN A 65 -15.38 8.63 -7.49
CA GLN A 65 -16.39 8.50 -6.46
C GLN A 65 -15.90 8.91 -5.06
N ASN A 66 -14.58 8.92 -4.83
CA ASN A 66 -13.98 9.52 -3.65
C ASN A 66 -13.86 11.04 -3.85
N THR A 67 -14.26 11.82 -2.86
CA THR A 67 -14.01 13.26 -2.91
C THR A 67 -12.51 13.58 -2.80
N ALA A 68 -12.07 14.70 -3.36
CA ALA A 68 -10.70 15.15 -3.20
C ALA A 68 -10.31 15.31 -1.72
N THR A 69 -11.21 15.82 -0.88
CA THR A 69 -10.99 15.93 0.56
C THR A 69 -10.76 14.57 1.21
N ALA A 70 -11.62 13.59 0.93
CA ALA A 70 -11.48 12.23 1.49
C ALA A 70 -10.14 11.58 1.08
N ALA A 71 -9.76 11.72 -0.19
CA ALA A 71 -8.48 11.21 -0.70
C ALA A 71 -7.28 11.90 -0.02
N THR A 72 -7.35 13.22 0.19
CA THR A 72 -6.30 13.98 0.90
C THR A 72 -6.16 13.53 2.34
N LEU A 73 -7.27 13.37 3.05
CA LEU A 73 -7.28 12.91 4.45
C LEU A 73 -6.72 11.50 4.59
N ALA A 74 -7.01 10.61 3.64
CA ALA A 74 -6.48 9.25 3.65
C ALA A 74 -4.98 9.19 3.33
N ASN A 75 -4.48 10.10 2.49
CA ASN A 75 -3.07 10.15 2.11
C ASN A 75 -2.15 10.67 3.24
N ASP A 76 -2.68 11.47 4.15
CA ASP A 76 -1.97 11.91 5.34
C ASP A 76 -2.24 10.96 6.51
N LYS A 77 -1.20 10.23 6.91
CA LYS A 77 -1.31 9.18 7.93
C LYS A 77 -1.72 9.71 9.31
N HIS A 78 -1.32 10.95 9.63
CA HIS A 78 -1.71 11.57 10.90
C HIS A 78 -3.19 11.97 10.87
N MET A 79 -3.65 12.68 9.83
CA MET A 79 -5.06 13.05 9.68
C MET A 79 -5.97 11.83 9.66
N ALA A 80 -5.58 10.78 8.93
CA ALA A 80 -6.31 9.52 8.90
C ALA A 80 -6.42 8.89 10.29
N ASN A 81 -5.31 8.82 11.05
CA ASN A 81 -5.31 8.30 12.42
C ASN A 81 -6.21 9.10 13.35
N VAL A 82 -6.18 10.42 13.28
CA VAL A 82 -7.05 11.31 14.11
C VAL A 82 -8.53 11.02 13.84
N LEU A 83 -8.92 10.92 12.55
CA LEU A 83 -10.31 10.66 12.18
C LEU A 83 -10.77 9.26 12.57
N MET A 84 -9.94 8.26 12.38
CA MET A 84 -10.23 6.89 12.79
C MET A 84 -10.33 6.76 14.32
N ALA A 85 -9.41 7.37 15.07
CA ALA A 85 -9.47 7.39 16.54
C ALA A 85 -10.74 8.07 17.06
N ARG A 86 -11.15 9.20 16.43
CA ARG A 86 -12.42 9.88 16.74
C ARG A 86 -13.64 8.99 16.47
N ALA A 87 -13.56 8.11 15.50
CA ALA A 87 -14.61 7.12 15.19
C ALA A 87 -14.51 5.84 16.07
N GLY A 88 -13.64 5.81 17.07
CA GLY A 88 -13.44 4.66 17.96
C GLY A 88 -12.69 3.49 17.34
N ILE A 89 -12.00 3.72 16.21
CA ILE A 89 -11.25 2.68 15.50
C ILE A 89 -9.82 2.65 16.05
N ALA A 90 -9.40 1.47 16.49
CA ALA A 90 -8.06 1.28 16.99
C ALA A 90 -7.04 1.28 15.85
N THR A 91 -6.06 2.19 15.92
CA THR A 91 -4.94 2.32 14.98
C THR A 91 -3.62 1.96 15.66
N LEU A 92 -2.52 2.00 14.92
CA LEU A 92 -1.18 1.85 15.50
C LEU A 92 -0.77 3.07 16.35
N GLY A 93 -1.51 4.16 16.28
CA GLY A 93 -1.16 5.39 16.99
C GLY A 93 0.13 6.02 16.46
N GLY A 94 0.88 6.62 17.37
CA GLY A 94 2.10 7.36 17.05
C GLY A 94 1.84 8.82 16.73
N ASP A 95 2.91 9.54 16.39
CA ASP A 95 2.85 10.95 16.08
C ASP A 95 3.76 11.28 14.89
N TYR A 96 3.66 12.51 14.38
CA TYR A 96 4.45 12.98 13.26
C TYR A 96 5.42 14.07 13.68
N PHE A 97 6.56 14.17 12.97
CA PHE A 97 7.62 15.10 13.29
C PHE A 97 8.23 15.67 12.03
N PHE A 98 8.46 16.97 12.03
CA PHE A 98 9.13 17.66 10.95
C PHE A 98 10.63 17.44 10.98
N LEU A 99 11.24 17.39 9.81
CA LEU A 99 12.66 17.13 9.63
C LEU A 99 13.50 18.38 9.37
N HIS A 100 12.84 19.52 9.12
CA HIS A 100 13.47 20.79 8.76
C HIS A 100 12.90 21.92 9.60
N ASP A 101 13.72 22.92 9.88
CA ASP A 101 13.31 24.15 10.61
C ASP A 101 12.49 25.12 9.77
N ARG A 102 12.36 24.86 8.45
CA ARG A 102 11.54 25.68 7.55
C ARG A 102 10.11 25.78 8.10
N HIS A 103 9.63 27.02 8.27
CA HIS A 103 8.29 27.35 8.79
C HIS A 103 8.05 26.93 10.26
N ARG A 104 9.09 26.65 11.06
CA ARG A 104 8.95 26.24 12.45
C ARG A 104 8.07 27.19 13.27
N ALA A 105 8.20 28.52 13.07
CA ALA A 105 7.40 29.52 13.76
C ALA A 105 5.89 29.46 13.47
N HIS A 106 5.47 28.71 12.45
CA HIS A 106 4.07 28.56 12.02
C HIS A 106 3.50 27.16 12.29
N ARG A 107 4.22 26.34 13.05
CA ARG A 107 3.80 24.96 13.39
C ARG A 107 3.30 24.90 14.83
N ALA A 108 2.40 23.95 15.10
CA ALA A 108 2.07 23.59 16.46
C ALA A 108 3.33 23.04 17.17
N PRO A 109 3.52 23.33 18.46
CA PRO A 109 4.63 22.78 19.25
C PRO A 109 4.47 21.26 19.43
N GLY A 110 5.58 20.58 19.69
CA GLY A 110 5.57 19.14 19.99
C GLY A 110 5.78 18.24 18.75
N HIS A 111 6.14 18.81 17.59
CA HIS A 111 6.32 18.06 16.36
C HIS A 111 7.67 18.32 15.67
N GLU A 112 8.68 18.65 16.44
CA GLU A 112 10.02 18.86 15.95
C GLU A 112 10.91 17.60 16.17
N ARG A 113 12.15 17.62 15.68
CA ARG A 113 13.07 16.48 15.82
C ARG A 113 13.35 16.10 17.28
N GLU A 114 13.42 17.10 18.15
CA GLU A 114 13.63 16.90 19.59
C GLU A 114 12.47 16.14 20.22
N ASP A 115 11.22 16.42 19.77
CA ASP A 115 10.02 15.74 20.22
C ASP A 115 9.98 14.30 19.68
N ALA A 116 10.45 14.08 18.44
CA ALA A 116 10.64 12.72 17.90
C ALA A 116 11.58 11.89 18.79
N CYS A 117 12.71 12.48 19.22
CA CYS A 117 13.65 11.81 20.12
C CYS A 117 13.02 11.54 21.50
N ALA A 118 12.19 12.44 22.01
CA ALA A 118 11.47 12.26 23.27
C ALA A 118 10.47 11.10 23.19
N LEU A 119 9.65 11.05 22.12
CA LEU A 119 8.74 9.92 21.88
C LEU A 119 9.51 8.62 21.73
N PHE A 120 10.61 8.61 20.96
CA PHE A 120 11.44 7.42 20.75
C PHE A 120 11.96 6.82 22.06
N ARG A 121 12.43 7.68 22.99
CA ARG A 121 12.86 7.23 24.32
C ARG A 121 11.70 6.64 25.12
N SER A 122 10.51 7.22 25.02
CA SER A 122 9.30 6.69 25.69
C SER A 122 8.83 5.34 25.12
N LEU A 123 9.34 4.95 23.94
CA LEU A 123 9.14 3.65 23.31
C LEU A 123 10.34 2.70 23.52
N ASP A 124 11.08 2.88 24.61
CA ASP A 124 12.24 2.06 24.99
C ASP A 124 13.34 2.02 23.90
N GLY A 125 13.49 3.13 23.15
CA GLY A 125 14.52 3.27 22.13
C GLY A 125 14.36 2.37 20.90
N THR A 126 13.13 1.92 20.63
CA THR A 126 12.79 1.16 19.41
C THR A 126 11.44 1.62 18.86
N ALA A 127 11.40 2.04 17.59
CA ALA A 127 10.17 2.50 16.94
C ALA A 127 10.10 2.05 15.49
N PHE A 128 8.88 1.91 14.96
CA PHE A 128 8.64 1.85 13.54
C PHE A 128 8.52 3.27 13.00
N VAL A 129 9.36 3.60 12.03
CA VAL A 129 9.44 4.94 11.45
C VAL A 129 9.20 4.90 9.96
N LYS A 130 8.49 5.92 9.44
CA LYS A 130 8.17 6.05 8.01
C LYS A 130 7.92 7.52 7.66
N PRO A 131 8.08 7.94 6.39
CA PRO A 131 7.64 9.25 5.95
C PRO A 131 6.13 9.45 6.16
N LEU A 132 5.72 10.65 6.59
CA LEU A 132 4.31 10.99 6.82
C LEU A 132 3.47 10.78 5.54
N ASN A 133 3.93 11.32 4.42
CA ASN A 133 3.27 11.25 3.12
C ASN A 133 3.96 10.28 2.15
N GLY A 134 4.74 9.34 2.66
CA GLY A 134 5.44 8.33 1.86
C GLY A 134 4.48 7.27 1.32
N SER A 135 4.81 6.72 0.17
CA SER A 135 4.11 5.60 -0.47
C SER A 135 5.06 4.43 -0.69
N ARG A 136 4.49 3.25 -1.00
CA ARG A 136 5.27 2.03 -1.34
C ARG A 136 6.21 1.54 -0.24
N GLY A 137 6.05 2.03 0.99
CA GLY A 137 6.93 1.71 2.11
C GLY A 137 8.34 2.33 2.02
N ASP A 138 8.52 3.39 1.24
CA ASP A 138 9.80 4.09 1.19
C ASP A 138 10.23 4.52 2.58
N PHE A 139 11.49 4.25 2.92
CA PHE A 139 12.09 4.51 4.24
C PHE A 139 11.34 3.95 5.46
N ALA A 140 10.28 3.14 5.27
CA ALA A 140 9.55 2.53 6.39
C ALA A 140 10.38 1.39 7.00
N GLN A 141 10.76 1.49 8.27
CA GLN A 141 11.58 0.48 8.94
C GLN A 141 11.49 0.56 10.47
N VAL A 142 11.90 -0.49 11.14
CA VAL A 142 12.18 -0.47 12.57
C VAL A 142 13.55 0.15 12.79
N VAL A 143 13.64 1.10 13.72
CA VAL A 143 14.88 1.73 14.16
C VAL A 143 15.08 1.43 15.64
N THR A 144 16.32 1.05 16.02
CA THR A 144 16.69 0.77 17.41
C THR A 144 17.94 1.57 17.76
N GLY A 145 17.87 2.34 18.84
CA GLY A 145 18.94 3.20 19.35
C GLY A 145 18.92 4.64 18.81
N GLU A 146 19.27 5.59 19.67
CA GLU A 146 19.18 7.03 19.35
C GLU A 146 20.06 7.44 18.16
N ARG A 147 21.25 6.87 18.03
CA ARG A 147 22.13 7.15 16.90
C ARG A 147 21.52 6.71 15.58
N ALA A 148 20.94 5.50 15.55
CA ALA A 148 20.28 5.01 14.34
C ALA A 148 19.04 5.85 13.99
N LEU A 149 18.32 6.39 14.99
CA LEU A 149 17.24 7.34 14.74
C LEU A 149 17.76 8.63 14.12
N ALA A 150 18.83 9.21 14.66
CA ALA A 150 19.42 10.44 14.12
C ALA A 150 19.87 10.25 12.66
N ASP A 151 20.61 9.18 12.37
CA ASP A 151 21.07 8.83 11.02
C ASP A 151 19.87 8.64 10.06
N TYR A 152 18.80 8.00 10.53
CA TYR A 152 17.56 7.82 9.77
C TYR A 152 16.88 9.16 9.44
N LEU A 153 16.70 10.04 10.45
CA LEU A 153 16.06 11.33 10.27
C LEU A 153 16.84 12.21 9.28
N ASP A 154 18.19 12.18 9.32
CA ASP A 154 19.05 12.90 8.38
C ASP A 154 18.91 12.35 6.96
N GLN A 155 18.90 11.03 6.80
CA GLN A 155 18.72 10.40 5.49
C GLN A 155 17.35 10.73 4.88
N VAL A 156 16.29 10.66 5.67
CA VAL A 156 14.92 10.89 5.19
C VAL A 156 14.67 12.36 4.89
N ALA A 157 15.31 13.28 5.64
CA ALA A 157 15.21 14.72 5.42
C ALA A 157 15.64 15.16 4.01
N ALA A 158 16.51 14.40 3.34
CA ALA A 158 16.87 14.67 1.96
C ALA A 158 15.72 14.46 0.96
N HIS A 159 14.63 13.79 1.35
CA HIS A 159 13.55 13.36 0.46
C HIS A 159 12.16 13.75 0.93
N TYR A 160 11.96 13.94 2.24
CA TYR A 160 10.66 14.17 2.86
C TYR A 160 10.73 15.27 3.93
N ASP A 161 9.63 15.97 4.13
CA ASP A 161 9.52 17.06 5.12
C ASP A 161 9.20 16.57 6.54
N ALA A 162 8.55 15.39 6.67
CA ALA A 162 8.10 14.86 7.94
C ALA A 162 8.08 13.33 7.97
N VAL A 163 8.21 12.78 9.17
CA VAL A 163 8.12 11.34 9.47
C VAL A 163 7.04 11.06 10.50
N THR A 164 6.59 9.81 10.55
CA THR A 164 5.74 9.28 11.62
C THR A 164 6.55 8.27 12.43
N LEU A 165 6.47 8.37 13.77
CA LEU A 165 6.99 7.39 14.71
C LEU A 165 5.84 6.65 15.36
N GLN A 166 5.94 5.32 15.41
CA GLN A 166 4.92 4.45 15.97
C GLN A 166 5.57 3.33 16.78
N ARG A 167 4.84 2.79 17.75
CA ARG A 167 5.27 1.57 18.45
C ARG A 167 5.43 0.43 17.44
N VAL A 168 6.44 -0.40 17.62
CA VAL A 168 6.58 -1.66 16.88
C VAL A 168 5.52 -2.63 17.40
N VAL A 169 4.78 -3.22 16.49
CA VAL A 169 3.81 -4.29 16.79
C VAL A 169 4.05 -5.46 15.86
N THR A 170 3.68 -6.65 16.32
CA THR A 170 3.67 -7.86 15.52
C THR A 170 2.22 -8.28 15.25
N GLY A 171 1.99 -9.09 14.23
CA GLY A 171 0.66 -9.59 13.90
C GLY A 171 0.58 -10.08 12.48
N GLU A 172 -0.59 -10.59 12.11
CA GLU A 172 -0.89 -10.94 10.73
C GLU A 172 -1.46 -9.74 9.99
N GLU A 173 -0.85 -9.37 8.87
CA GLU A 173 -1.27 -8.21 8.09
C GLU A 173 -2.23 -8.62 6.97
N TYR A 174 -3.39 -7.95 6.95
CA TYR A 174 -4.40 -8.12 5.92
C TYR A 174 -4.67 -6.81 5.16
N ARG A 175 -5.00 -6.94 3.88
CA ARG A 175 -5.57 -5.87 3.04
C ARG A 175 -7.01 -6.22 2.72
N VAL A 176 -7.94 -5.32 3.07
CA VAL A 176 -9.35 -5.42 2.74
C VAL A 176 -9.72 -4.33 1.75
N PHE A 177 -10.17 -4.68 0.56
CA PHE A 177 -10.65 -3.72 -0.43
C PHE A 177 -12.17 -3.57 -0.30
N VAL A 178 -12.62 -2.33 -0.19
CA VAL A 178 -14.01 -1.96 0.06
C VAL A 178 -14.51 -1.06 -1.07
N LEU A 179 -15.73 -1.31 -1.54
CA LEU A 179 -16.51 -0.43 -2.42
C LEU A 179 -17.86 -0.16 -1.76
N ASP A 180 -18.11 1.09 -1.36
CA ASP A 180 -19.28 1.47 -0.57
C ASP A 180 -19.42 0.56 0.67
N ASP A 181 -20.44 -0.30 0.72
CA ASP A 181 -20.66 -1.26 1.79
C ASP A 181 -20.23 -2.69 1.44
N ASP A 182 -19.60 -2.89 0.29
CA ASP A 182 -19.18 -4.22 -0.19
C ASP A 182 -17.71 -4.51 0.09
N ILE A 183 -17.40 -5.66 0.66
CA ILE A 183 -16.06 -6.22 0.66
C ILE A 183 -15.80 -6.86 -0.70
N VAL A 184 -14.83 -6.33 -1.43
CA VAL A 184 -14.47 -6.83 -2.76
C VAL A 184 -13.49 -7.99 -2.67
N TYR A 185 -12.50 -7.85 -1.82
CA TYR A 185 -11.58 -8.95 -1.47
C TYR A 185 -10.88 -8.68 -0.13
N CYS A 186 -10.44 -9.79 0.47
CA CYS A 186 -9.51 -9.79 1.59
C CYS A 186 -8.28 -10.60 1.19
N ALA A 187 -7.10 -10.08 1.48
CA ALA A 187 -5.84 -10.74 1.19
C ALA A 187 -4.86 -10.60 2.36
N ARG A 188 -4.22 -11.70 2.74
CA ARG A 188 -3.13 -11.69 3.72
C ARG A 188 -1.85 -11.25 3.03
N LYS A 189 -1.15 -10.31 3.64
CA LYS A 189 0.18 -9.91 3.20
C LYS A 189 1.21 -10.84 3.83
N LEU A 190 2.15 -11.29 3.02
CA LEU A 190 3.23 -12.17 3.44
C LEU A 190 4.56 -11.45 3.23
N PRO A 191 5.53 -11.64 4.14
CA PRO A 191 6.87 -11.10 3.97
C PRO A 191 7.48 -11.62 2.67
N PRO A 192 8.49 -10.92 2.12
CA PRO A 192 9.26 -11.46 1.02
C PRO A 192 9.92 -12.76 1.46
N PHE A 193 9.93 -13.74 0.56
CA PHE A 193 10.59 -15.01 0.81
C PHE A 193 11.26 -15.53 -0.46
N VAL A 194 12.26 -16.38 -0.29
CA VAL A 194 12.81 -17.20 -1.36
C VAL A 194 12.47 -18.67 -1.14
N THR A 195 12.31 -19.40 -2.24
CA THR A 195 12.05 -20.83 -2.18
C THR A 195 13.29 -21.59 -2.62
N GLY A 196 13.73 -22.54 -1.82
CA GLY A 196 14.83 -23.42 -2.13
C GLY A 196 14.54 -24.26 -3.37
N ASP A 197 15.56 -24.49 -4.16
CA ASP A 197 15.53 -25.40 -5.32
C ASP A 197 16.43 -26.63 -5.13
N GLY A 198 16.95 -26.83 -3.92
CA GLY A 198 17.87 -27.91 -3.58
C GLY A 198 19.26 -27.81 -4.22
N LYS A 199 19.59 -26.69 -4.89
CA LYS A 199 20.82 -26.55 -5.68
C LYS A 199 21.56 -25.24 -5.41
N ARG A 200 20.85 -24.10 -5.43
CA ARG A 200 21.45 -22.77 -5.26
C ARG A 200 21.58 -22.41 -3.79
N SER A 201 22.62 -21.66 -3.47
CA SER A 201 22.74 -21.06 -2.15
C SER A 201 21.65 -20.02 -1.90
N LEU A 202 21.34 -19.73 -0.63
CA LEU A 202 20.42 -18.66 -0.26
C LEU A 202 20.89 -17.32 -0.86
N ARG A 203 22.19 -17.04 -0.90
CA ARG A 203 22.79 -15.87 -1.56
C ARG A 203 22.39 -15.76 -3.01
N ASP A 204 22.49 -16.86 -3.77
CA ASP A 204 22.17 -16.87 -5.19
C ASP A 204 20.67 -16.68 -5.43
N LEU A 205 19.84 -17.29 -4.60
CA LEU A 205 18.37 -17.14 -4.65
C LEU A 205 17.96 -15.69 -4.36
N LEU A 206 18.58 -15.05 -3.37
CA LEU A 206 18.33 -13.64 -3.02
C LEU A 206 18.77 -12.70 -4.14
N SER A 207 19.96 -12.91 -4.71
CA SER A 207 20.48 -12.11 -5.82
C SER A 207 19.60 -12.23 -7.07
N ALA A 208 19.11 -13.43 -7.37
CA ALA A 208 18.17 -13.66 -8.46
C ALA A 208 16.85 -12.94 -8.25
N GLN A 209 16.32 -12.95 -7.02
CA GLN A 209 15.09 -12.23 -6.68
C GLN A 209 15.28 -10.71 -6.77
N GLU A 210 16.38 -10.17 -6.26
CA GLU A 210 16.72 -8.75 -6.36
C GLU A 210 16.80 -8.31 -7.84
N THR A 211 17.45 -9.10 -8.67
CA THR A 211 17.53 -8.86 -10.11
C THR A 211 16.13 -8.87 -10.75
N ALA A 212 15.27 -9.82 -10.38
CA ALA A 212 13.90 -9.91 -10.90
C ALA A 212 13.03 -8.72 -10.46
N LEU A 213 13.19 -8.25 -9.22
CA LEU A 213 12.49 -7.07 -8.71
C LEU A 213 12.97 -5.79 -9.41
N SER A 214 14.29 -5.64 -9.59
CA SER A 214 14.88 -4.48 -10.28
C SER A 214 14.42 -4.38 -11.73
N ARG A 215 14.32 -5.52 -12.45
CA ARG A 215 13.76 -5.55 -13.82
C ARG A 215 12.29 -5.11 -13.88
N ARG A 216 11.57 -5.20 -12.77
CA ARG A 216 10.18 -4.73 -12.63
C ARG A 216 10.08 -3.30 -12.12
N GLY A 217 11.22 -2.57 -12.01
CA GLY A 217 11.28 -1.22 -11.46
C GLY A 217 11.02 -1.16 -9.93
N ILE A 218 11.16 -2.29 -9.25
CA ILE A 218 11.01 -2.39 -7.80
C ILE A 218 12.41 -2.33 -7.19
N SER A 219 12.71 -1.26 -6.45
CA SER A 219 13.93 -1.21 -5.66
C SER A 219 13.76 -2.11 -4.44
N SER A 220 14.53 -3.16 -4.38
CA SER A 220 14.55 -4.05 -3.23
C SER A 220 15.28 -3.34 -2.08
N ALA A 221 14.54 -3.08 -1.01
CA ALA A 221 15.14 -2.72 0.28
C ALA A 221 15.34 -4.00 1.10
N MET A 222 15.86 -5.04 0.47
CA MET A 222 16.26 -6.24 1.18
C MET A 222 17.41 -5.85 2.11
N ALA A 223 17.19 -6.00 3.41
CA ALA A 223 18.24 -5.77 4.39
C ALA A 223 19.47 -6.59 3.95
N LYS A 224 20.60 -5.93 3.80
CA LYS A 224 21.87 -6.61 3.63
C LYS A 224 22.06 -7.42 4.92
N GLN A 225 21.73 -8.70 4.86
CA GLN A 225 21.97 -9.61 5.97
C GLN A 225 23.46 -10.03 5.90
N PRO A 226 24.28 -9.63 6.84
CA PRO A 226 25.59 -10.24 7.02
C PRO A 226 25.33 -11.56 7.76
N ASP A 227 25.34 -12.71 7.07
CA ASP A 227 25.13 -13.96 7.74
C ASP A 227 25.82 -15.11 7.02
N PRO A 228 26.57 -15.96 7.75
CA PRO A 228 27.10 -17.23 7.24
C PRO A 228 25.98 -18.18 6.75
N ALA A 229 24.72 -17.99 7.16
CA ALA A 229 23.58 -18.73 6.62
C ALA A 229 23.34 -18.48 5.12
N LEU A 230 23.89 -17.43 4.51
CA LEU A 230 23.70 -17.12 3.10
C LEU A 230 24.31 -18.17 2.13
N ASP A 231 25.27 -18.93 2.57
CA ASP A 231 25.90 -19.97 1.76
C ASP A 231 25.20 -21.34 1.91
N THR A 232 24.12 -21.40 2.72
CA THR A 232 23.31 -22.61 2.89
C THR A 232 22.46 -22.87 1.65
N VAL A 233 22.41 -24.12 1.21
CA VAL A 233 21.49 -24.58 0.17
C VAL A 233 20.19 -25.02 0.83
N LEU A 234 19.10 -24.33 0.50
CA LEU A 234 17.77 -24.68 0.99
C LEU A 234 17.24 -25.90 0.26
N ALA A 235 16.62 -26.82 0.98
CA ALA A 235 15.93 -27.96 0.38
C ALA A 235 14.87 -27.48 -0.63
N GLU A 236 14.60 -28.31 -1.65
CA GLU A 236 13.58 -28.00 -2.65
C GLU A 236 12.22 -27.76 -1.99
N GLY A 237 11.58 -26.64 -2.32
CA GLY A 237 10.32 -26.19 -1.74
C GLY A 237 10.41 -25.56 -0.35
N ALA A 238 11.56 -25.60 0.32
CA ALA A 238 11.73 -24.94 1.62
C ALA A 238 11.66 -23.41 1.44
N ARG A 239 10.93 -22.74 2.33
CA ARG A 239 10.80 -21.27 2.31
C ARG A 239 11.74 -20.66 3.34
N PHE A 240 12.44 -19.62 2.90
CA PHE A 240 13.19 -18.74 3.77
C PHE A 240 12.57 -17.35 3.72
N GLU A 241 11.94 -16.94 4.82
CA GLU A 241 11.34 -15.62 4.92
C GLU A 241 12.40 -14.56 5.17
N LEU A 242 12.26 -13.44 4.47
CA LEU A 242 13.15 -12.30 4.62
C LEU A 242 12.58 -11.37 5.68
N THR A 243 13.41 -10.98 6.64
CA THR A 243 13.06 -9.92 7.57
C THR A 243 12.95 -8.60 6.79
N GLY A 244 11.77 -8.02 6.73
CA GLY A 244 11.58 -6.79 5.97
C GLY A 244 10.12 -6.39 5.79
N ARG A 245 9.92 -5.45 4.89
CA ARG A 245 8.62 -4.86 4.61
C ARG A 245 7.72 -5.86 3.89
N MET A 246 6.47 -6.01 4.35
CA MET A 246 5.47 -6.85 3.69
C MET A 246 4.91 -6.24 2.40
N ASN A 247 5.32 -5.03 2.04
CA ASN A 247 4.85 -4.37 0.84
C ASN A 247 5.36 -5.06 -0.43
N ARG A 248 4.50 -5.16 -1.44
CA ARG A 248 4.85 -5.71 -2.75
C ARG A 248 6.03 -4.98 -3.41
N SER A 249 6.17 -3.68 -3.18
CA SER A 249 7.31 -2.87 -3.61
C SER A 249 8.64 -3.26 -2.95
N ALA A 250 8.59 -4.00 -1.84
CA ALA A 250 9.74 -4.56 -1.16
C ALA A 250 9.90 -6.08 -1.39
N GLY A 251 9.12 -6.65 -2.33
CA GLY A 251 9.16 -8.08 -2.64
C GLY A 251 8.14 -8.92 -1.86
N GLY A 252 7.34 -8.32 -0.98
CA GLY A 252 6.24 -9.00 -0.31
C GLY A 252 5.18 -9.51 -1.28
N THR A 253 4.43 -10.51 -0.88
CA THR A 253 3.35 -11.11 -1.65
C THR A 253 2.02 -10.98 -0.91
N MET A 254 0.93 -11.20 -1.64
CA MET A 254 -0.41 -11.30 -1.06
C MET A 254 -1.07 -12.58 -1.54
N VAL A 255 -1.88 -13.17 -0.66
CA VAL A 255 -2.73 -14.32 -0.99
C VAL A 255 -4.15 -14.02 -0.54
N PHE A 256 -5.15 -14.43 -1.35
CA PHE A 256 -6.53 -14.35 -0.89
C PHE A 256 -6.69 -15.18 0.37
N ALA A 257 -7.34 -14.63 1.37
CA ALA A 257 -7.54 -15.30 2.65
C ALA A 257 -8.82 -14.82 3.33
N GLU A 258 -9.47 -15.74 4.02
CA GLU A 258 -10.52 -15.42 4.98
C GLU A 258 -9.93 -15.56 6.38
N PRO A 259 -9.74 -14.46 7.10
CA PRO A 259 -9.23 -14.50 8.47
C PRO A 259 -10.29 -15.08 9.42
N ALA A 260 -9.85 -15.69 10.53
CA ALA A 260 -10.74 -16.29 11.52
C ALA A 260 -11.80 -15.31 12.07
N ASN A 261 -11.47 -14.01 12.13
CA ASN A 261 -12.34 -12.93 12.62
C ASN A 261 -12.87 -12.05 11.48
N ALA A 262 -13.25 -12.64 10.33
CA ALA A 262 -13.63 -11.92 9.11
C ALA A 262 -14.68 -10.84 9.34
N ASP A 263 -15.77 -11.14 10.04
CA ASP A 263 -16.85 -10.17 10.31
C ASP A 263 -16.34 -8.91 11.00
N ARG A 264 -15.47 -9.06 12.01
CA ARG A 264 -14.91 -7.94 12.76
C ARG A 264 -13.93 -7.14 11.93
N ILE A 265 -13.11 -7.82 11.14
CA ILE A 265 -12.15 -7.19 10.21
C ILE A 265 -12.90 -6.37 9.17
N PHE A 266 -13.94 -6.95 8.57
CA PHE A 266 -14.75 -6.28 7.55
C PHE A 266 -15.54 -5.11 8.11
N ALA A 267 -16.14 -5.26 9.29
CA ALA A 267 -16.79 -4.14 9.99
C ALA A 267 -15.81 -2.99 10.29
N THR A 268 -14.57 -3.33 10.70
CA THR A 268 -13.54 -2.32 10.95
C THR A 268 -13.09 -1.64 9.65
N ALA A 269 -12.92 -2.40 8.56
CA ALA A 269 -12.56 -1.84 7.26
C ALA A 269 -13.64 -0.87 6.74
N HIS A 270 -14.91 -1.22 6.81
CA HIS A 270 -16.03 -0.33 6.49
C HIS A 270 -16.03 0.93 7.36
N ALA A 271 -15.86 0.77 8.67
CA ALA A 271 -15.82 1.91 9.58
C ALA A 271 -14.67 2.86 9.26
N ALA A 272 -13.49 2.32 8.93
CA ALA A 272 -12.30 3.11 8.58
C ALA A 272 -12.50 3.92 7.29
N LEU A 273 -13.06 3.32 6.23
CA LEU A 273 -13.39 4.04 5.01
C LEU A 273 -14.41 5.16 5.27
N ARG A 274 -15.48 4.85 6.00
CA ARG A 274 -16.52 5.83 6.35
C ARG A 274 -15.99 6.99 7.19
N ALA A 275 -15.09 6.71 8.15
CA ALA A 275 -14.47 7.75 8.98
C ALA A 275 -13.69 8.78 8.14
N LEU A 276 -13.15 8.37 7.00
CA LEU A 276 -12.41 9.23 6.06
C LEU A 276 -13.30 9.78 4.92
N GLY A 277 -14.55 9.36 4.83
CA GLY A 277 -15.47 9.77 3.75
C GLY A 277 -15.16 9.12 2.39
N LEU A 278 -14.46 7.99 2.39
CA LEU A 278 -14.14 7.24 1.18
C LEU A 278 -15.26 6.27 0.81
N ARG A 279 -15.51 6.10 -0.50
CA ARG A 279 -16.41 5.12 -1.09
C ARG A 279 -15.67 3.92 -1.68
N ALA A 280 -14.42 4.14 -2.09
CA ALA A 280 -13.56 3.10 -2.67
C ALA A 280 -12.18 3.19 -2.06
N GLY A 281 -11.61 2.08 -1.60
CA GLY A 281 -10.27 2.06 -1.04
C GLY A 281 -9.88 0.72 -0.44
N ALA A 282 -8.66 0.64 0.04
CA ALA A 282 -8.17 -0.53 0.74
C ALA A 282 -7.67 -0.16 2.14
N VAL A 283 -8.07 -0.98 3.12
CA VAL A 283 -7.65 -0.88 4.51
C VAL A 283 -6.61 -1.94 4.78
N ASP A 284 -5.44 -1.52 5.23
CA ASP A 284 -4.40 -2.40 5.75
C ASP A 284 -4.52 -2.45 7.28
N LEU A 285 -4.53 -3.65 7.83
CA LEU A 285 -4.72 -3.85 9.27
C LEU A 285 -3.95 -5.08 9.78
N PHE A 286 -3.58 -5.02 11.07
CA PHE A 286 -3.06 -6.16 11.80
C PHE A 286 -4.15 -6.87 12.60
N THR A 287 -4.10 -8.21 12.59
CA THR A 287 -4.79 -9.10 13.55
C THR A 287 -3.75 -9.80 14.41
N ASP A 288 -4.19 -10.45 15.47
CA ASP A 288 -3.31 -11.16 16.40
C ASP A 288 -2.17 -10.27 16.91
N VAL A 289 -2.51 -9.02 17.22
CA VAL A 289 -1.52 -8.00 17.57
C VAL A 289 -0.82 -8.37 18.85
N ASP A 290 0.51 -8.52 18.76
CA ASP A 290 1.39 -8.92 19.86
C ASP A 290 0.97 -10.25 20.53
N GLY A 291 0.36 -11.16 19.74
CA GLY A 291 -0.10 -12.48 20.20
C GLY A 291 -1.48 -12.47 20.85
N ASP A 292 -2.21 -11.35 20.82
CA ASP A 292 -3.61 -11.29 21.26
C ASP A 292 -4.56 -11.48 20.06
N PRO A 293 -5.22 -12.64 19.92
CA PRO A 293 -6.16 -12.92 18.82
C PRO A 293 -7.36 -11.97 18.79
N ALA A 294 -7.68 -11.32 19.91
CA ALA A 294 -8.75 -10.35 19.98
C ALA A 294 -8.31 -8.94 19.56
N ALA A 295 -7.02 -8.69 19.46
CA ALA A 295 -6.52 -7.37 19.09
C ALA A 295 -6.49 -7.16 17.58
N LEU A 296 -7.00 -5.98 17.14
CA LEU A 296 -7.03 -5.54 15.76
C LEU A 296 -6.58 -4.08 15.72
N ARG A 297 -5.72 -3.73 14.78
CA ARG A 297 -5.23 -2.35 14.59
C ARG A 297 -5.19 -1.99 13.11
N VAL A 298 -5.79 -0.86 12.75
CA VAL A 298 -5.66 -0.32 11.39
C VAL A 298 -4.26 0.28 11.22
N ILE A 299 -3.58 -0.10 10.15
CA ILE A 299 -2.26 0.40 9.78
C ILE A 299 -2.39 1.67 8.95
N GLU A 300 -3.19 1.59 7.89
CA GLU A 300 -3.46 2.71 6.97
C GLU A 300 -4.69 2.44 6.12
N VAL A 301 -5.24 3.52 5.54
CA VAL A 301 -6.29 3.46 4.54
C VAL A 301 -5.75 4.07 3.24
N ASN A 302 -5.86 3.32 2.16
CA ASN A 302 -5.37 3.72 0.85
C ASN A 302 -6.54 4.13 -0.06
N ALA A 303 -6.62 5.41 -0.44
CA ALA A 303 -7.63 5.92 -1.38
C ALA A 303 -7.34 5.53 -2.84
N ASN A 304 -6.10 5.13 -3.14
CA ASN A 304 -5.68 4.68 -4.47
C ASN A 304 -4.77 3.43 -4.36
N PRO A 305 -5.31 2.31 -3.88
CA PRO A 305 -4.53 1.09 -3.70
C PRO A 305 -4.13 0.46 -5.04
N SER A 306 -2.89 -0.03 -5.12
CA SER A 306 -2.50 -0.88 -6.25
C SER A 306 -3.30 -2.18 -6.22
N ILE A 307 -3.95 -2.49 -7.34
CA ILE A 307 -4.68 -3.75 -7.54
C ILE A 307 -3.93 -4.72 -8.47
N ARG A 308 -2.63 -4.51 -8.70
CA ARG A 308 -1.80 -5.38 -9.52
C ARG A 308 -1.79 -6.84 -9.05
N PHE A 309 -1.98 -7.06 -7.75
CA PHE A 309 -2.17 -8.38 -7.18
C PHE A 309 -3.31 -9.17 -7.85
N LEU A 310 -4.40 -8.51 -8.22
CA LEU A 310 -5.55 -9.15 -8.87
C LEU A 310 -5.16 -9.66 -10.26
N GLU A 311 -4.44 -8.85 -11.05
CA GLU A 311 -3.93 -9.26 -12.35
C GLU A 311 -2.94 -10.43 -12.23
N ASP A 312 -2.00 -10.34 -11.28
CA ASP A 312 -1.03 -11.42 -11.05
C ASP A 312 -1.72 -12.74 -10.64
N SER A 313 -2.86 -12.63 -9.96
CA SER A 313 -3.68 -13.78 -9.53
C SER A 313 -4.72 -14.21 -10.57
N GLY A 314 -4.79 -13.57 -11.74
CA GLY A 314 -5.76 -13.88 -12.79
C GLY A 314 -7.21 -13.53 -12.43
N ARG A 315 -7.42 -12.58 -11.50
CA ARG A 315 -8.74 -12.16 -11.03
C ARG A 315 -9.23 -10.92 -11.80
N ASP A 316 -9.31 -11.07 -13.12
CA ASP A 316 -9.85 -10.05 -14.02
C ASP A 316 -11.32 -9.72 -13.69
N ASP A 317 -12.06 -10.66 -13.13
CA ASP A 317 -13.43 -10.50 -12.61
C ASP A 317 -13.52 -9.42 -11.54
N ILE A 318 -12.58 -9.42 -10.59
CA ILE A 318 -12.54 -8.41 -9.52
C ILE A 318 -12.11 -7.05 -10.08
N ILE A 319 -11.14 -7.02 -10.98
CA ILE A 319 -10.74 -5.78 -11.68
C ILE A 319 -11.95 -5.16 -12.38
N LEU A 320 -12.71 -5.98 -13.12
CA LEU A 320 -13.95 -5.55 -13.79
C LEU A 320 -14.97 -4.99 -12.78
N ARG A 321 -15.18 -5.67 -11.64
CA ARG A 321 -16.12 -5.23 -10.59
C ARG A 321 -15.75 -3.84 -10.07
N ILE A 322 -14.46 -3.60 -9.78
CA ILE A 322 -13.96 -2.31 -9.29
C ILE A 322 -14.20 -1.19 -10.31
N TRP A 323 -13.85 -1.42 -11.57
CA TRP A 323 -14.00 -0.41 -12.60
C TRP A 323 -15.46 -0.23 -13.04
N ARG A 324 -16.28 -1.28 -13.03
CA ARG A 324 -17.73 -1.14 -13.24
C ARG A 324 -18.35 -0.21 -12.20
N HIS A 325 -18.02 -0.39 -10.91
CA HIS A 325 -18.48 0.50 -9.85
C HIS A 325 -18.07 1.96 -10.12
N THR A 326 -16.84 2.19 -10.54
CA THR A 326 -16.33 3.53 -10.89
C THR A 326 -17.11 4.13 -12.05
N PHE A 327 -17.32 3.38 -13.13
CA PHE A 327 -18.07 3.88 -14.30
C PHE A 327 -19.55 4.10 -14.01
N THR A 328 -20.17 3.24 -13.21
CA THR A 328 -21.55 3.44 -12.73
C THR A 328 -21.67 4.69 -11.88
N SER A 329 -20.71 4.95 -10.97
CA SER A 329 -20.73 6.15 -10.10
C SER A 329 -20.63 7.46 -10.89
N LEU A 330 -20.08 7.41 -12.09
CA LEU A 330 -19.99 8.55 -13.02
C LEU A 330 -21.18 8.62 -13.98
N GLY A 331 -22.09 7.64 -13.95
CA GLY A 331 -23.22 7.55 -14.85
C GLY A 331 -22.82 7.25 -16.30
N LEU A 332 -21.69 6.56 -16.51
CA LEU A 332 -21.25 6.07 -17.82
C LEU A 332 -21.93 4.75 -18.21
N ILE A 333 -22.57 4.11 -17.24
CA ILE A 333 -23.35 2.89 -17.39
C ILE A 333 -24.72 3.17 -16.81
N ASP A 334 -25.78 2.83 -17.58
CA ASP A 334 -27.16 2.86 -17.09
C ASP A 334 -27.33 1.77 -16.01
N VAL A 335 -28.05 2.09 -14.93
CA VAL A 335 -28.29 1.21 -13.78
C VAL A 335 -29.49 0.32 -14.07
#